data_486d77dce12b561a21cc4b983e48a960
#
_entry.id   486d77dce12b561a21cc4b983e48a960
#
_cell.length_a   1.000
_cell.length_b   1.000
_cell.length_c   1.000
_cell.angle_alpha   90.00
_cell.angle_beta   90.00
_cell.angle_gamma   90.00
#
_symmetry.space_group_name_H-M   'P 1'
#
loop_
_entity.id
_entity.type
_entity.pdbx_description
1 polymer ?
#
loop_
_entity_poly.entity_id
_entity_poly.type
_entity_poly.pdbx_seq_one_letter_code
_entity_poly.pdbx_strand_id
1 'polypeptide(L)'
;MRRLFVPIVTVAVLVSGLAACSSSSKSTSSPTTAASSSPSSTTASSQPASNPAVVIGSANFPENEILADIYADVLKGKGVPVTTKLDIGSREVYFKEMENGTLNLFPEYNGALLDYLQPTATASTTDAVDAALAQALPSSLEALQSSSAQDKDSVTVTSSFAKAHNLSSISDLKALGTITFGGPPEWKTREQGLIGLEKVYGLSINFKPLDESGPLTIAALNGGTVQAGDIFTTDPSVTKYHFVALSDPKQLFSAQNVTPIIAKSVATPTITNALNAVSAALTTATLVQLVGAVVNDHIDASTVAAQFVQQANLG
;
A
#
# COMPACT_ATOMS: atom_id res chain seq x y z
N MET A 1 -40.63 -29.08 -5.34
CA MET A 1 -40.75 -30.05 -4.23
C MET A 1 -39.63 -31.04 -4.30
N ARG A 2 -38.67 -30.93 -3.41
CA ARG A 2 -37.76 -32.03 -2.92
C ARG A 2 -36.89 -31.41 -1.84
N ARG A 3 -37.24 -31.68 -0.62
CA ARG A 3 -36.43 -31.39 0.59
C ARG A 3 -35.39 -32.51 0.74
N LEU A 4 -34.15 -32.17 0.95
CA LEU A 4 -33.13 -33.12 1.46
C LEU A 4 -32.70 -32.69 2.85
N PHE A 5 -32.80 -33.64 3.75
CA PHE A 5 -32.44 -33.63 5.17
C PHE A 5 -30.92 -33.73 5.34
N VAL A 6 -30.38 -32.99 6.30
CA VAL A 6 -29.01 -33.13 6.83
C VAL A 6 -29.12 -33.81 8.21
N PRO A 7 -28.38 -34.85 8.51
CA PRO A 7 -28.34 -35.43 9.86
C PRO A 7 -27.25 -34.76 10.71
N ILE A 8 -27.65 -34.40 11.93
CA ILE A 8 -26.83 -33.98 13.05
C ILE A 8 -26.12 -35.21 13.61
N VAL A 9 -24.78 -35.19 13.74
CA VAL A 9 -24.00 -36.14 14.50
C VAL A 9 -23.52 -35.48 15.77
N THR A 10 -24.06 -35.99 16.88
CA THR A 10 -23.67 -35.70 18.26
C THR A 10 -22.61 -36.69 18.69
N VAL A 11 -21.45 -36.24 19.16
CA VAL A 11 -20.47 -37.10 19.84
C VAL A 11 -20.24 -36.58 21.26
N ALA A 12 -20.42 -37.50 22.17
CA ALA A 12 -20.41 -37.32 23.61
C ALA A 12 -19.01 -37.30 24.23
N VAL A 13 -18.95 -36.55 25.32
CA VAL A 13 -17.86 -36.40 26.29
C VAL A 13 -17.62 -37.68 27.07
N LEU A 14 -16.36 -38.02 27.33
CA LEU A 14 -15.96 -38.92 28.42
C LEU A 14 -14.83 -38.29 29.24
N VAL A 15 -15.14 -38.04 30.49
CA VAL A 15 -14.29 -37.60 31.60
C VAL A 15 -13.82 -38.85 32.39
N SER A 16 -12.55 -38.91 32.72
CA SER A 16 -11.98 -39.72 33.83
C SER A 16 -10.62 -39.11 34.13
N GLY A 17 -10.21 -38.65 35.25
CA GLY A 17 -10.52 -38.88 36.67
C GLY A 17 -9.34 -39.57 37.39
N LEU A 18 -8.73 -38.80 38.37
CA LEU A 18 -7.98 -39.27 39.56
C LEU A 18 -6.54 -39.85 39.32
N ALA A 19 -5.54 -39.67 40.17
CA ALA A 19 -5.45 -39.26 41.58
C ALA A 19 -4.02 -38.87 41.97
N ALA A 20 -3.94 -38.18 43.06
CA ALA A 20 -2.78 -37.72 43.82
C ALA A 20 -1.94 -38.84 44.46
N CYS A 21 -0.66 -38.56 44.72
CA CYS A 21 0.00 -39.05 45.95
C CYS A 21 1.15 -38.14 46.35
N SER A 22 1.02 -37.60 47.54
CA SER A 22 2.00 -36.92 48.36
C SER A 22 2.97 -37.89 49.02
N SER A 23 4.23 -37.49 49.22
CA SER A 23 5.00 -37.94 50.37
C SER A 23 6.10 -36.94 50.73
N SER A 24 5.99 -36.41 51.88
CA SER A 24 6.98 -35.65 52.64
C SER A 24 7.98 -36.58 53.33
N SER A 25 9.25 -36.19 53.37
CA SER A 25 10.15 -36.57 54.45
C SER A 25 11.18 -35.50 54.74
N LYS A 26 11.20 -35.13 56.03
CA LYS A 26 12.18 -34.28 56.71
C LYS A 26 13.43 -35.07 57.07
N SER A 27 14.55 -34.40 57.15
CA SER A 27 15.56 -34.32 58.26
C SER A 27 16.94 -34.14 57.65
N THR A 28 17.86 -33.39 58.08
CA THR A 28 18.43 -32.83 59.33
C THR A 28 19.89 -32.50 59.05
N SER A 29 20.32 -31.28 59.46
CA SER A 29 21.62 -30.84 59.97
C SER A 29 22.94 -30.97 59.20
N SER A 30 23.50 -29.82 58.98
CA SER A 30 24.89 -29.31 58.80
C SER A 30 26.04 -30.06 59.51
N PRO A 31 27.38 -29.78 59.25
CA PRO A 31 27.96 -28.46 58.95
C PRO A 31 29.14 -28.39 57.94
N THR A 32 29.36 -27.18 57.42
CA THR A 32 30.61 -26.44 57.16
C THR A 32 31.80 -27.12 56.49
N THR A 33 32.11 -26.67 55.26
CA THR A 33 33.50 -26.33 54.86
C THR A 33 33.45 -25.24 53.79
N ALA A 34 34.20 -24.16 54.07
CA ALA A 34 34.39 -23.04 53.18
C ALA A 34 35.24 -23.46 51.98
N ALA A 35 34.71 -23.24 50.78
CA ALA A 35 35.52 -23.28 49.55
C ALA A 35 35.25 -22.01 48.74
N SER A 36 36.33 -21.33 48.46
CA SER A 36 36.51 -20.10 47.71
C SER A 36 35.75 -20.09 46.40
N SER A 37 34.71 -19.22 46.24
CA SER A 37 34.00 -19.01 44.99
C SER A 37 34.72 -17.95 44.17
N SER A 38 35.43 -18.38 43.14
CA SER A 38 35.77 -17.50 42.01
C SER A 38 34.50 -17.01 41.32
N PRO A 39 34.40 -15.73 40.95
CA PRO A 39 33.26 -15.28 40.18
C PRO A 39 33.33 -15.84 38.78
N SER A 40 32.48 -16.79 38.44
CA SER A 40 32.20 -17.16 37.06
C SER A 40 31.58 -15.95 36.33
N SER A 41 32.39 -15.31 35.52
CA SER A 41 31.91 -14.33 34.53
C SER A 41 30.95 -15.05 33.58
N THR A 42 29.68 -14.93 33.84
CA THR A 42 28.65 -15.31 32.88
C THR A 42 28.72 -14.33 31.71
N THR A 43 29.46 -14.67 30.68
CA THR A 43 29.38 -13.98 29.41
C THR A 43 27.96 -14.20 28.91
N ALA A 44 27.12 -13.20 29.10
CA ALA A 44 25.81 -13.17 28.46
C ALA A 44 26.06 -13.19 26.95
N SER A 45 25.86 -14.35 26.35
CA SER A 45 25.79 -14.47 24.91
C SER A 45 24.57 -13.64 24.45
N SER A 46 24.81 -12.44 23.97
CA SER A 46 23.79 -11.64 23.30
C SER A 46 23.42 -12.36 22.02
N GLN A 47 22.41 -13.22 22.10
CA GLN A 47 21.74 -13.74 20.90
C GLN A 47 21.28 -12.54 20.09
N PRO A 48 21.62 -12.45 18.79
CA PRO A 48 21.12 -11.33 17.96
C PRO A 48 19.60 -11.32 18.09
N ALA A 49 19.06 -10.15 18.41
CA ALA A 49 17.62 -9.97 18.47
C ALA A 49 17.05 -10.34 17.08
N SER A 50 16.18 -11.34 17.05
CA SER A 50 15.50 -11.71 15.82
C SER A 50 14.64 -10.54 15.32
N ASN A 51 14.70 -10.24 14.01
CA ASN A 51 13.83 -9.23 13.43
C ASN A 51 12.35 -9.59 13.69
N PRO A 52 11.50 -8.59 13.98
CA PRO A 52 10.07 -8.83 14.10
C PRO A 52 9.49 -9.30 12.77
N ALA A 53 8.41 -10.10 12.82
CA ALA A 53 7.69 -10.50 11.63
C ALA A 53 6.92 -9.31 11.04
N VAL A 54 6.97 -9.15 9.73
CA VAL A 54 6.30 -8.06 9.00
C VAL A 54 5.21 -8.62 8.10
N VAL A 55 4.01 -8.07 8.20
CA VAL A 55 2.88 -8.35 7.30
C VAL A 55 2.73 -7.16 6.36
N ILE A 56 2.96 -7.39 5.06
CA ILE A 56 2.92 -6.35 4.02
C ILE A 56 1.61 -6.48 3.26
N GLY A 57 0.89 -5.37 3.11
CA GLY A 57 -0.33 -5.31 2.30
C GLY A 57 -0.12 -4.69 0.93
N SER A 58 -1.05 -4.95 -0.01
CA SER A 58 -1.21 -4.16 -1.23
C SER A 58 -2.67 -3.79 -1.49
N ALA A 59 -2.85 -2.66 -2.20
CA ALA A 59 -4.11 -2.34 -2.85
C ALA A 59 -4.36 -3.28 -4.05
N ASN A 60 -5.53 -3.14 -4.68
CA ASN A 60 -6.01 -4.03 -5.73
C ASN A 60 -5.66 -3.53 -7.15
N PHE A 61 -4.42 -3.11 -7.35
CA PHE A 61 -3.92 -2.76 -8.69
C PHE A 61 -2.43 -3.16 -8.84
N PRO A 62 -1.99 -3.46 -10.07
CA PRO A 62 -0.71 -4.13 -10.33
C PRO A 62 0.52 -3.41 -9.76
N GLU A 63 0.57 -2.08 -9.83
CA GLU A 63 1.72 -1.31 -9.32
C GLU A 63 1.92 -1.52 -7.82
N ASN A 64 0.83 -1.47 -7.06
CA ASN A 64 0.91 -1.61 -5.60
C ASN A 64 1.29 -3.04 -5.18
N GLU A 65 0.85 -4.06 -5.94
CA GLU A 65 1.28 -5.44 -5.74
C GLU A 65 2.78 -5.61 -6.02
N ILE A 66 3.30 -5.04 -7.12
CA ILE A 66 4.74 -5.04 -7.43
C ILE A 66 5.54 -4.41 -6.28
N LEU A 67 5.11 -3.27 -5.78
CA LEU A 67 5.79 -2.56 -4.69
C LEU A 67 5.79 -3.36 -3.39
N ALA A 68 4.69 -4.03 -3.06
CA ALA A 68 4.59 -4.91 -1.90
C ALA A 68 5.54 -6.11 -2.02
N ASP A 69 5.63 -6.72 -3.21
CA ASP A 69 6.56 -7.82 -3.48
C ASP A 69 8.03 -7.36 -3.44
N ILE A 70 8.36 -6.16 -3.95
CA ILE A 70 9.70 -5.56 -3.81
C ILE A 70 10.07 -5.41 -2.33
N TYR A 71 9.19 -4.85 -1.50
CA TYR A 71 9.44 -4.73 -0.07
C TYR A 71 9.63 -6.10 0.59
N ALA A 72 8.79 -7.08 0.21
CA ALA A 72 8.88 -8.43 0.73
C ALA A 72 10.23 -9.08 0.41
N ASP A 73 10.69 -8.99 -0.83
CA ASP A 73 11.93 -9.63 -1.28
C ASP A 73 13.16 -8.99 -0.64
N VAL A 74 13.19 -7.65 -0.57
CA VAL A 74 14.29 -6.93 0.09
C VAL A 74 14.37 -7.28 1.57
N LEU A 75 13.24 -7.32 2.28
CA LEU A 75 13.21 -7.66 3.70
C LEU A 75 13.57 -9.13 3.95
N LYS A 76 13.10 -10.06 3.13
CA LYS A 76 13.51 -11.48 3.18
C LYS A 76 15.01 -11.63 2.97
N GLY A 77 15.61 -10.88 2.03
CA GLY A 77 17.06 -10.84 1.81
C GLY A 77 17.86 -10.39 3.05
N LYS A 78 17.24 -9.57 3.91
CA LYS A 78 17.83 -9.15 5.21
C LYS A 78 17.49 -10.07 6.38
N GLY A 79 16.89 -11.24 6.12
CA GLY A 79 16.54 -12.21 7.16
C GLY A 79 15.33 -11.80 8.01
N VAL A 80 14.47 -10.93 7.51
CA VAL A 80 13.21 -10.54 8.17
C VAL A 80 12.12 -11.57 7.81
N PRO A 81 11.39 -12.13 8.78
CA PRO A 81 10.21 -12.94 8.48
C PRO A 81 9.11 -12.07 7.86
N VAL A 82 8.68 -12.40 6.64
CA VAL A 82 7.68 -11.60 5.89
C VAL A 82 6.53 -12.47 5.43
N THR A 83 5.32 -11.93 5.57
CA THR A 83 4.08 -12.44 4.95
C THR A 83 3.47 -11.32 4.13
N THR A 84 2.94 -11.62 2.93
CA THR A 84 2.21 -10.68 2.09
C THR A 84 0.71 -10.95 2.12
N LYS A 85 -0.09 -9.89 2.07
CA LYS A 85 -1.54 -9.89 1.83
C LYS A 85 -1.78 -8.94 0.68
N LEU A 86 -1.89 -9.47 -0.52
CA LEU A 86 -2.07 -8.68 -1.74
C LEU A 86 -3.55 -8.53 -2.09
N ASP A 87 -3.86 -7.56 -2.98
CA ASP A 87 -5.21 -7.35 -3.54
C ASP A 87 -6.31 -7.15 -2.47
N ILE A 88 -6.01 -6.35 -1.44
CA ILE A 88 -6.94 -6.14 -0.30
C ILE A 88 -8.13 -5.26 -0.70
N GLY A 89 -7.93 -4.32 -1.62
CA GLY A 89 -8.93 -3.34 -2.04
C GLY A 89 -8.45 -1.90 -1.89
N SER A 90 -9.41 -0.96 -1.82
CA SER A 90 -9.12 0.48 -1.73
C SER A 90 -8.55 0.90 -0.36
N ARG A 91 -8.02 2.13 -0.27
CA ARG A 91 -7.45 2.72 0.95
C ARG A 91 -8.41 2.66 2.13
N GLU A 92 -9.68 2.87 1.89
CA GLU A 92 -10.74 2.81 2.90
C GLU A 92 -10.85 1.42 3.56
N VAL A 93 -10.34 0.38 2.91
CA VAL A 93 -10.31 -1.00 3.43
C VAL A 93 -8.97 -1.27 4.13
N TYR A 94 -7.84 -1.19 3.40
CA TYR A 94 -6.54 -1.61 3.93
C TYR A 94 -5.99 -0.70 5.02
N PHE A 95 -6.31 0.60 5.02
CA PHE A 95 -5.78 1.50 6.05
C PHE A 95 -6.30 1.15 7.45
N LYS A 96 -7.52 0.64 7.55
CA LYS A 96 -8.06 0.10 8.82
C LYS A 96 -7.27 -1.11 9.32
N GLU A 97 -6.73 -1.92 8.41
CA GLU A 97 -5.86 -3.04 8.78
C GLU A 97 -4.47 -2.57 9.25
N MET A 98 -3.99 -1.43 8.74
CA MET A 98 -2.80 -0.76 9.27
C MET A 98 -3.05 -0.19 10.69
N GLU A 99 -4.19 0.46 10.90
CA GLU A 99 -4.55 1.04 12.20
C GLU A 99 -4.71 -0.01 13.30
N ASN A 100 -5.29 -1.16 12.97
CA ASN A 100 -5.52 -2.25 13.94
C ASN A 100 -4.33 -3.21 14.07
N GLY A 101 -3.25 -3.04 13.30
CA GLY A 101 -2.03 -3.82 13.35
C GLY A 101 -2.10 -5.19 12.63
N THR A 102 -3.15 -5.45 11.86
CA THR A 102 -3.25 -6.65 11.00
C THR A 102 -2.23 -6.58 9.85
N LEU A 103 -1.95 -5.38 9.36
CA LEU A 103 -0.85 -5.04 8.48
C LEU A 103 0.19 -4.21 9.25
N ASN A 104 1.46 -4.40 8.90
CA ASN A 104 2.56 -3.66 9.53
C ASN A 104 3.30 -2.76 8.54
N LEU A 105 3.17 -2.99 7.24
CA LEU A 105 3.86 -2.28 6.19
C LEU A 105 2.97 -2.20 4.95
N PHE A 106 2.97 -1.03 4.32
CA PHE A 106 2.22 -0.79 3.09
C PHE A 106 2.97 0.18 2.17
N PRO A 107 3.08 -0.08 0.86
CA PRO A 107 3.55 0.89 -0.12
C PRO A 107 2.42 1.89 -0.43
N GLU A 108 2.53 3.09 0.11
CA GLU A 108 1.54 4.15 -0.04
C GLU A 108 2.02 5.26 -0.97
N TYR A 109 1.12 6.16 -1.29
CA TYR A 109 1.35 7.40 -2.06
C TYR A 109 1.09 8.56 -1.12
N ASN A 110 2.15 9.29 -0.75
CA ASN A 110 2.15 10.25 0.37
C ASN A 110 1.03 11.29 0.30
N GLY A 111 0.79 11.89 -0.86
CA GLY A 111 -0.26 12.90 -1.01
C GLY A 111 -1.66 12.32 -0.95
N ALA A 112 -1.90 11.20 -1.63
CA ALA A 112 -3.20 10.54 -1.59
C ALA A 112 -3.56 10.03 -0.17
N LEU A 113 -2.56 9.56 0.60
CA LEU A 113 -2.76 9.21 1.99
C LEU A 113 -3.00 10.44 2.86
N LEU A 114 -2.27 11.54 2.65
CA LEU A 114 -2.50 12.79 3.37
C LEU A 114 -3.93 13.28 3.20
N ASP A 115 -4.43 13.28 1.96
CA ASP A 115 -5.80 13.72 1.69
C ASP A 115 -6.87 12.80 2.27
N TYR A 116 -6.59 11.50 2.36
CA TYR A 116 -7.47 10.56 3.06
C TYR A 116 -7.53 10.86 4.57
N LEU A 117 -6.38 11.14 5.20
CA LEU A 117 -6.31 11.42 6.63
C LEU A 117 -6.75 12.84 6.98
N GLN A 118 -6.50 13.79 6.09
CA GLN A 118 -6.74 15.21 6.28
C GLN A 118 -7.27 15.85 4.98
N PRO A 119 -8.57 15.67 4.66
CA PRO A 119 -9.17 16.08 3.38
C PRO A 119 -9.05 17.58 3.05
N THR A 120 -8.71 18.41 4.03
CA THR A 120 -8.50 19.86 3.85
C THR A 120 -7.03 20.26 3.76
N ALA A 121 -6.11 19.29 3.64
CA ALA A 121 -4.69 19.59 3.46
C ALA A 121 -4.46 20.41 2.18
N THR A 122 -3.52 21.35 2.27
CA THR A 122 -3.16 22.23 1.13
C THR A 122 -1.71 22.04 0.69
N ALA A 123 -1.01 21.09 1.28
CA ALA A 123 0.35 20.73 0.90
C ALA A 123 0.34 20.11 -0.50
N SER A 124 1.21 20.60 -1.41
CA SER A 124 1.22 20.13 -2.81
C SER A 124 2.60 19.66 -3.30
N THR A 125 3.69 20.11 -2.67
CA THR A 125 5.06 19.67 -2.99
C THR A 125 5.44 18.46 -2.14
N THR A 126 6.34 17.62 -2.62
CA THR A 126 6.80 16.41 -1.89
C THR A 126 7.18 16.73 -0.43
N ASP A 127 8.06 17.68 -0.20
CA ASP A 127 8.53 18.01 1.15
C ASP A 127 7.40 18.50 2.08
N ALA A 128 6.49 19.32 1.54
CA ALA A 128 5.34 19.81 2.31
C ALA A 128 4.34 18.70 2.62
N VAL A 129 4.11 17.80 1.66
CA VAL A 129 3.25 16.63 1.83
C VAL A 129 3.82 15.67 2.87
N ASP A 130 5.11 15.35 2.78
CA ASP A 130 5.79 14.46 3.73
C ASP A 130 5.74 15.02 5.16
N ALA A 131 5.99 16.33 5.31
CA ALA A 131 5.91 16.98 6.62
C ALA A 131 4.48 16.99 7.19
N ALA A 132 3.47 17.21 6.36
CA ALA A 132 2.07 17.18 6.78
C ALA A 132 1.59 15.75 7.09
N LEU A 133 1.97 14.77 6.25
CA LEU A 133 1.64 13.36 6.44
C LEU A 133 2.21 12.83 7.76
N ALA A 134 3.47 13.16 8.09
CA ALA A 134 4.09 12.76 9.34
C ALA A 134 3.31 13.24 10.58
N GLN A 135 2.57 14.36 10.47
CA GLN A 135 1.72 14.88 11.54
C GLN A 135 0.30 14.28 11.52
N ALA A 136 -0.20 13.90 10.35
CA ALA A 136 -1.55 13.36 10.17
C ALA A 136 -1.65 11.87 10.51
N LEU A 137 -0.54 11.13 10.41
CA LEU A 137 -0.51 9.69 10.67
C LEU A 137 -0.90 9.35 12.12
N PRO A 138 -1.64 8.23 12.33
CA PRO A 138 -1.81 7.65 13.65
C PRO A 138 -0.47 7.45 14.37
N SER A 139 -0.45 7.67 15.69
CA SER A 139 0.79 7.62 16.50
C SER A 139 1.53 6.27 16.45
N SER A 140 0.83 5.18 16.09
CA SER A 140 1.38 3.83 15.92
C SER A 140 2.12 3.64 14.59
N LEU A 141 1.91 4.51 13.61
CA LEU A 141 2.49 4.44 12.27
C LEU A 141 3.55 5.52 12.06
N GLU A 142 4.40 5.31 11.09
CA GLU A 142 5.31 6.32 10.57
C GLU A 142 5.50 6.16 9.05
N ALA A 143 5.76 7.27 8.38
CA ALA A 143 6.20 7.30 6.99
C ALA A 143 7.73 7.23 6.98
N LEU A 144 8.29 6.35 6.15
CA LEU A 144 9.72 6.33 5.87
C LEU A 144 10.05 7.30 4.73
N GLN A 145 11.28 7.25 4.22
CA GLN A 145 11.70 8.14 3.14
C GLN A 145 10.86 7.91 1.88
N SER A 146 10.26 8.97 1.38
CA SER A 146 9.57 8.97 0.09
C SER A 146 10.56 8.76 -1.06
N SER A 147 10.17 8.00 -2.07
CA SER A 147 10.95 7.84 -3.29
C SER A 147 10.82 9.06 -4.20
N SER A 148 11.67 9.17 -5.22
CA SER A 148 11.45 10.12 -6.32
C SER A 148 10.37 9.66 -7.31
N ALA A 149 9.95 8.40 -7.23
CA ALA A 149 8.86 7.88 -8.05
C ALA A 149 7.54 8.48 -7.62
N GLN A 150 6.81 9.05 -8.57
CA GLN A 150 5.45 9.52 -8.38
C GLN A 150 4.52 8.76 -9.29
N ASP A 151 3.40 8.34 -8.72
CA ASP A 151 2.22 7.93 -9.44
C ASP A 151 1.02 8.74 -8.95
N LYS A 152 0.38 9.46 -9.84
CA LYS A 152 -0.69 10.41 -9.52
C LYS A 152 -1.98 10.00 -10.20
N ASP A 153 -3.07 10.20 -9.48
CA ASP A 153 -4.37 10.31 -10.13
C ASP A 153 -4.31 11.39 -11.21
N SER A 154 -4.94 11.16 -12.35
CA SER A 154 -5.03 12.14 -13.41
C SER A 154 -6.39 12.15 -14.10
N VAL A 155 -6.84 13.34 -14.47
CA VAL A 155 -7.98 13.50 -15.37
C VAL A 155 -7.48 13.31 -16.79
N THR A 156 -7.75 12.13 -17.32
CA THR A 156 -7.23 11.69 -18.62
C THR A 156 -8.34 11.60 -19.66
N VAL A 157 -8.02 12.04 -20.87
CA VAL A 157 -8.91 12.01 -22.05
C VAL A 157 -8.22 11.35 -23.25
N THR A 158 -8.97 10.96 -24.28
CA THR A 158 -8.34 10.51 -25.53
C THR A 158 -7.73 11.68 -26.30
N SER A 159 -6.67 11.43 -27.09
CA SER A 159 -6.04 12.47 -27.93
C SER A 159 -7.01 13.08 -28.94
N SER A 160 -7.92 12.25 -29.49
CA SER A 160 -8.95 12.73 -30.41
C SER A 160 -9.93 13.69 -29.75
N PHE A 161 -10.36 13.38 -28.51
CA PHE A 161 -11.26 14.22 -27.75
C PHE A 161 -10.56 15.53 -27.32
N ALA A 162 -9.31 15.43 -26.83
CA ALA A 162 -8.51 16.60 -26.48
C ALA A 162 -8.37 17.56 -27.68
N LYS A 163 -8.03 17.01 -28.86
CA LYS A 163 -7.89 17.79 -30.11
C LYS A 163 -9.20 18.44 -30.57
N ALA A 164 -10.30 17.67 -30.57
CA ALA A 164 -11.60 18.15 -31.03
C ALA A 164 -12.13 19.33 -30.17
N HIS A 165 -11.76 19.37 -28.91
CA HIS A 165 -12.26 20.36 -27.95
C HIS A 165 -11.17 21.33 -27.43
N ASN A 166 -9.95 21.28 -27.99
CA ASN A 166 -8.79 22.10 -27.58
C ASN A 166 -8.50 22.01 -26.08
N LEU A 167 -8.53 20.77 -25.52
CA LEU A 167 -8.29 20.53 -24.10
C LEU A 167 -6.78 20.38 -23.84
N SER A 168 -6.29 21.06 -22.81
CA SER A 168 -4.92 20.97 -22.31
C SER A 168 -4.86 20.89 -20.78
N SER A 169 -5.92 21.33 -20.12
CA SER A 169 -6.04 21.38 -18.66
C SER A 169 -7.41 20.89 -18.20
N ILE A 170 -7.49 20.52 -16.92
CA ILE A 170 -8.77 20.16 -16.28
C ILE A 170 -9.77 21.31 -16.36
N SER A 171 -9.27 22.57 -16.30
CA SER A 171 -10.11 23.78 -16.41
C SER A 171 -10.89 23.85 -17.72
N ASP A 172 -10.33 23.33 -18.81
CA ASP A 172 -10.93 23.43 -20.15
C ASP A 172 -12.20 22.60 -20.27
N LEU A 173 -12.32 21.52 -19.48
CA LEU A 173 -13.49 20.65 -19.45
C LEU A 173 -14.78 21.41 -19.08
N LYS A 174 -14.67 22.51 -18.34
CA LYS A 174 -15.84 23.31 -17.92
C LYS A 174 -16.64 23.85 -19.11
N ALA A 175 -15.98 24.18 -20.22
CA ALA A 175 -16.64 24.68 -21.41
C ALA A 175 -17.53 23.65 -22.10
N LEU A 176 -17.37 22.36 -21.80
CA LEU A 176 -18.15 21.27 -22.39
C LEU A 176 -19.49 21.03 -21.69
N GLY A 177 -19.76 21.71 -20.58
CA GLY A 177 -20.95 21.46 -19.75
C GLY A 177 -20.81 20.18 -18.93
N THR A 178 -21.84 19.32 -18.95
CA THR A 178 -21.77 18.05 -18.21
C THR A 178 -20.97 17.02 -19.00
N ILE A 179 -19.94 16.45 -18.36
CA ILE A 179 -19.11 15.38 -18.91
C ILE A 179 -19.38 14.04 -18.21
N THR A 180 -19.22 12.95 -18.94
CA THR A 180 -19.22 11.61 -18.33
C THR A 180 -17.79 11.26 -17.95
N PHE A 181 -17.59 10.95 -16.66
CA PHE A 181 -16.29 10.63 -16.07
C PHE A 181 -16.29 9.22 -15.49
N GLY A 182 -15.26 8.44 -15.78
CA GLY A 182 -15.07 7.08 -15.27
C GLY A 182 -13.95 7.01 -14.24
N GLY A 183 -14.15 6.23 -13.17
CA GLY A 183 -13.15 6.01 -12.13
C GLY A 183 -13.68 5.15 -11.01
N PRO A 184 -12.86 4.84 -9.96
CA PRO A 184 -13.25 3.97 -8.89
C PRO A 184 -14.39 4.57 -8.05
N PRO A 185 -15.27 3.72 -7.48
CA PRO A 185 -16.43 4.18 -6.71
C PRO A 185 -16.12 5.17 -5.60
N GLU A 186 -14.94 5.07 -5.00
CA GLU A 186 -14.43 5.89 -3.90
C GLU A 186 -14.26 7.37 -4.30
N TRP A 187 -14.03 7.65 -5.58
CA TRP A 187 -13.94 9.03 -6.11
C TRP A 187 -15.15 9.89 -5.80
N LYS A 188 -16.32 9.27 -5.60
CA LYS A 188 -17.54 10.02 -5.22
C LYS A 188 -17.41 10.79 -3.92
N THR A 189 -16.58 10.31 -3.00
CA THR A 189 -16.47 10.82 -1.64
C THR A 189 -15.10 11.40 -1.31
N ARG A 190 -14.13 11.26 -2.23
CA ARG A 190 -12.77 11.82 -2.06
C ARG A 190 -12.73 13.28 -2.47
N GLU A 191 -12.00 14.10 -1.69
CA GLU A 191 -11.71 15.50 -2.08
C GLU A 191 -10.81 15.56 -3.32
N GLN A 192 -9.89 14.60 -3.50
CA GLN A 192 -9.13 14.41 -4.75
C GLN A 192 -9.89 13.55 -5.78
N GLY A 193 -11.21 13.62 -5.77
CA GLY A 193 -12.09 12.95 -6.71
C GLY A 193 -13.17 13.91 -7.20
N LEU A 194 -14.43 13.44 -7.24
CA LEU A 194 -15.54 14.24 -7.73
C LEU A 194 -15.75 15.52 -6.93
N ILE A 195 -15.62 15.44 -5.59
CA ILE A 195 -15.82 16.59 -4.71
C ILE A 195 -14.89 17.75 -5.12
N GLY A 196 -13.61 17.46 -5.32
CA GLY A 196 -12.64 18.49 -5.74
C GLY A 196 -12.83 18.93 -7.18
N LEU A 197 -13.13 18.03 -8.11
CA LEU A 197 -13.41 18.42 -9.50
C LEU A 197 -14.61 19.35 -9.60
N GLU A 198 -15.64 19.13 -8.78
CA GLU A 198 -16.81 20.03 -8.73
C GLU A 198 -16.50 21.34 -8.00
N LYS A 199 -15.89 21.30 -6.81
CA LYS A 199 -15.63 22.49 -5.99
C LYS A 199 -14.53 23.39 -6.57
N VAL A 200 -13.39 22.78 -6.96
CA VAL A 200 -12.18 23.51 -7.38
C VAL A 200 -12.27 23.92 -8.84
N TYR A 201 -12.70 22.99 -9.71
CA TYR A 201 -12.77 23.22 -11.15
C TYR A 201 -14.15 23.68 -11.63
N GLY A 202 -15.19 23.48 -10.83
CA GLY A 202 -16.57 23.83 -11.17
C GLY A 202 -17.12 22.98 -12.31
N LEU A 203 -16.69 21.71 -12.37
CA LEU A 203 -17.15 20.75 -13.37
C LEU A 203 -18.54 20.23 -13.01
N SER A 204 -19.33 19.90 -14.02
CA SER A 204 -20.56 19.11 -13.89
C SER A 204 -20.29 17.73 -14.40
N ILE A 205 -20.40 16.70 -13.54
CA ILE A 205 -19.95 15.35 -13.84
C ILE A 205 -21.10 14.34 -13.72
N ASN A 206 -21.30 13.59 -14.80
CA ASN A 206 -22.05 12.33 -14.78
C ASN A 206 -21.08 11.17 -14.49
N PHE A 207 -21.00 10.76 -13.24
CA PHE A 207 -19.99 9.77 -12.82
C PHE A 207 -20.41 8.34 -13.11
N LYS A 208 -19.49 7.58 -13.69
CA LYS A 208 -19.61 6.17 -13.97
C LYS A 208 -18.61 5.39 -13.11
N PRO A 209 -19.05 4.66 -12.08
CA PRO A 209 -18.14 3.85 -11.28
C PRO A 209 -17.58 2.70 -12.13
N LEU A 210 -16.26 2.61 -12.18
CA LEU A 210 -15.45 1.63 -12.90
C LEU A 210 -14.34 1.14 -11.96
N ASP A 211 -13.25 0.60 -12.52
CA ASP A 211 -12.07 0.22 -11.74
C ASP A 211 -11.07 1.39 -11.56
N GLU A 212 -10.08 1.19 -10.71
CA GLU A 212 -9.04 2.16 -10.38
C GLU A 212 -7.92 2.06 -11.42
N SER A 213 -7.91 2.97 -12.41
CA SER A 213 -6.97 2.94 -13.57
C SER A 213 -6.86 1.58 -14.28
N GLY A 214 -7.89 0.76 -14.16
CA GLY A 214 -7.87 -0.62 -14.66
C GLY A 214 -8.49 -0.79 -16.04
N PRO A 215 -8.59 -2.05 -16.50
CA PRO A 215 -9.08 -2.38 -17.84
C PRO A 215 -10.47 -1.85 -18.18
N LEU A 216 -11.37 -1.72 -17.20
CA LEU A 216 -12.73 -1.21 -17.44
C LEU A 216 -12.72 0.30 -17.70
N THR A 217 -11.95 1.07 -16.93
CA THR A 217 -11.80 2.52 -17.13
C THR A 217 -11.09 2.81 -18.44
N ILE A 218 -10.01 2.08 -18.75
CA ILE A 218 -9.27 2.19 -19.99
C ILE A 218 -10.17 1.88 -21.21
N ALA A 219 -10.92 0.78 -21.15
CA ALA A 219 -11.83 0.40 -22.23
C ALA A 219 -12.98 1.40 -22.41
N ALA A 220 -13.55 1.91 -21.32
CA ALA A 220 -14.61 2.90 -21.36
C ALA A 220 -14.13 4.23 -21.96
N LEU A 221 -12.93 4.67 -21.63
CA LEU A 221 -12.31 5.87 -22.15
C LEU A 221 -11.97 5.70 -23.64
N ASN A 222 -11.27 4.62 -24.01
CA ASN A 222 -10.87 4.35 -25.39
C ASN A 222 -12.08 4.12 -26.32
N GLY A 223 -13.15 3.50 -25.80
CA GLY A 223 -14.39 3.28 -26.53
C GLY A 223 -15.37 4.46 -26.53
N GLY A 224 -15.03 5.60 -25.89
CA GLY A 224 -15.86 6.79 -25.84
C GLY A 224 -17.11 6.64 -24.96
N THR A 225 -17.19 5.62 -24.11
CA THR A 225 -18.29 5.44 -23.13
C THR A 225 -18.20 6.48 -22.02
N VAL A 226 -17.02 6.94 -21.69
CA VAL A 226 -16.71 8.09 -20.86
C VAL A 226 -15.85 9.08 -21.65
N GLN A 227 -15.98 10.36 -21.36
CA GLN A 227 -15.23 11.43 -22.03
C GLN A 227 -13.89 11.70 -21.33
N ALA A 228 -13.86 11.49 -20.03
CA ALA A 228 -12.65 11.54 -19.21
C ALA A 228 -12.67 10.39 -18.19
N GLY A 229 -11.51 10.04 -17.70
CA GLY A 229 -11.36 8.98 -16.69
C GLY A 229 -10.18 9.24 -15.78
N ASP A 230 -10.21 8.59 -14.62
CA ASP A 230 -9.07 8.48 -13.74
C ASP A 230 -8.12 7.42 -14.28
N ILE A 231 -6.96 7.87 -14.74
CA ILE A 231 -5.87 7.00 -15.21
C ILE A 231 -4.59 7.45 -14.50
N PHE A 232 -3.93 6.53 -13.86
CA PHE A 232 -2.68 6.79 -13.17
C PHE A 232 -1.56 7.25 -14.12
N THR A 233 -0.71 8.15 -13.66
CA THR A 233 0.35 8.72 -14.50
C THR A 233 1.42 7.70 -14.91
N THR A 234 1.53 6.59 -14.19
CA THR A 234 2.44 5.47 -14.50
C THR A 234 1.81 4.40 -15.37
N ASP A 235 0.49 4.49 -15.64
CA ASP A 235 -0.23 3.48 -16.40
C ASP A 235 0.27 3.41 -17.86
N PRO A 236 0.69 2.24 -18.34
CA PRO A 236 1.21 2.08 -19.71
C PRO A 236 0.16 2.33 -20.79
N SER A 237 -1.14 2.34 -20.47
CA SER A 237 -2.22 2.67 -21.41
C SER A 237 -2.12 4.11 -21.92
N VAL A 238 -1.55 5.03 -21.12
CA VAL A 238 -1.33 6.43 -21.51
C VAL A 238 -0.51 6.47 -22.79
N THR A 239 0.59 5.73 -22.84
CA THR A 239 1.44 5.63 -24.06
C THR A 239 0.78 4.77 -25.13
N LYS A 240 0.24 3.60 -24.77
CA LYS A 240 -0.33 2.61 -25.70
C LYS A 240 -1.49 3.15 -26.52
N TYR A 241 -2.38 3.93 -25.89
CA TYR A 241 -3.57 4.49 -26.54
C TYR A 241 -3.42 5.98 -26.87
N HIS A 242 -2.25 6.56 -26.61
CA HIS A 242 -1.98 7.99 -26.79
C HIS A 242 -2.98 8.84 -26.01
N PHE A 243 -3.27 8.47 -24.79
CA PHE A 243 -4.12 9.27 -23.91
C PHE A 243 -3.42 10.57 -23.49
N VAL A 244 -4.20 11.54 -23.10
CA VAL A 244 -3.73 12.86 -22.66
C VAL A 244 -4.19 13.07 -21.22
N ALA A 245 -3.26 13.01 -20.29
CA ALA A 245 -3.48 13.49 -18.94
C ALA A 245 -3.53 15.02 -18.97
N LEU A 246 -4.66 15.58 -18.59
CA LEU A 246 -4.84 17.04 -18.57
C LEU A 246 -4.03 17.66 -17.44
N SER A 247 -3.43 18.83 -17.69
CA SER A 247 -2.71 19.55 -16.64
C SER A 247 -3.65 19.99 -15.52
N ASP A 248 -3.13 20.00 -14.29
CA ASP A 248 -3.83 20.39 -13.08
C ASP A 248 -3.31 21.73 -12.53
N PRO A 249 -3.70 22.88 -13.12
CA PRO A 249 -3.17 24.21 -12.72
C PRO A 249 -3.64 24.65 -11.34
N LYS A 250 -4.66 24.00 -10.77
CA LYS A 250 -5.16 24.32 -9.43
C LYS A 250 -4.66 23.37 -8.36
N GLN A 251 -3.79 22.42 -8.74
CA GLN A 251 -3.13 21.48 -7.83
C GLN A 251 -4.12 20.68 -6.96
N LEU A 252 -5.21 20.19 -7.59
CA LEU A 252 -6.15 19.28 -6.92
C LEU A 252 -5.45 18.00 -6.50
N PHE A 253 -4.54 17.50 -7.36
CA PHE A 253 -3.71 16.33 -7.08
C PHE A 253 -2.33 16.79 -6.61
N SER A 254 -2.04 16.58 -5.32
CA SER A 254 -0.75 16.88 -4.70
C SER A 254 0.38 15.99 -5.26
N ALA A 255 1.60 16.14 -4.76
CA ALA A 255 2.67 15.17 -5.02
C ALA A 255 2.25 13.81 -4.43
N GLN A 256 2.37 12.72 -5.21
CA GLN A 256 2.01 11.35 -4.80
C GLN A 256 3.23 10.44 -4.98
N ASN A 257 4.22 10.64 -4.12
CA ASN A 257 5.44 9.85 -4.10
C ASN A 257 5.20 8.51 -3.41
N VAL A 258 5.74 7.43 -3.98
CA VAL A 258 5.73 6.11 -3.34
C VAL A 258 6.49 6.20 -2.02
N THR A 259 5.82 5.86 -0.91
CA THR A 259 6.30 6.05 0.45
C THR A 259 5.95 4.85 1.31
N PRO A 260 6.93 4.17 1.93
CA PRO A 260 6.64 3.08 2.85
C PRO A 260 5.98 3.61 4.12
N ILE A 261 4.79 3.13 4.44
CA ILE A 261 4.12 3.38 5.73
C ILE A 261 4.26 2.14 6.58
N ILE A 262 4.85 2.30 7.78
CA ILE A 262 5.22 1.18 8.64
C ILE A 262 4.69 1.38 10.06
N ALA A 263 4.31 0.27 10.69
CA ALA A 263 4.03 0.27 12.13
C ALA A 263 5.34 0.42 12.92
N LYS A 264 5.39 1.38 13.84
CA LYS A 264 6.57 1.65 14.69
C LYS A 264 7.05 0.44 15.48
N SER A 265 6.13 -0.48 15.80
CA SER A 265 6.43 -1.72 16.50
C SER A 265 7.38 -2.66 15.76
N VAL A 266 7.47 -2.54 14.43
CA VAL A 266 8.36 -3.36 13.58
C VAL A 266 9.47 -2.56 12.90
N ALA A 267 9.52 -1.24 13.08
CA ALA A 267 10.46 -0.32 12.44
C ALA A 267 11.88 -0.40 13.03
N THR A 268 12.54 -1.55 12.88
CA THR A 268 13.95 -1.70 13.28
C THR A 268 14.88 -1.04 12.26
N PRO A 269 16.13 -0.66 12.64
CA PRO A 269 17.09 -0.11 11.68
C PRO A 269 17.36 -1.01 10.46
N THR A 270 17.31 -2.34 10.63
CA THR A 270 17.46 -3.28 9.52
C THR A 270 16.31 -3.09 8.51
N ILE A 271 15.08 -2.99 8.99
CA ILE A 271 13.88 -2.86 8.15
C ILE A 271 13.83 -1.47 7.52
N THR A 272 13.99 -0.41 8.32
CA THR A 272 13.87 0.97 7.82
C THR A 272 14.97 1.32 6.80
N ASN A 273 16.21 0.89 7.04
CA ASN A 273 17.30 1.11 6.08
C ASN A 273 17.07 0.35 4.76
N ALA A 274 16.55 -0.88 4.83
CA ALA A 274 16.27 -1.68 3.65
C ALA A 274 15.15 -1.02 2.79
N LEU A 275 14.07 -0.54 3.41
CA LEU A 275 12.98 0.14 2.72
C LEU A 275 13.40 1.51 2.17
N ASN A 276 14.20 2.28 2.91
CA ASN A 276 14.76 3.54 2.42
C ASN A 276 15.69 3.33 1.22
N ALA A 277 16.42 2.20 1.16
CA ALA A 277 17.22 1.85 0.00
C ALA A 277 16.35 1.57 -1.24
N VAL A 278 15.17 0.94 -1.07
CA VAL A 278 14.18 0.81 -2.15
C VAL A 278 13.71 2.19 -2.62
N SER A 279 13.32 3.07 -1.69
CA SER A 279 12.88 4.43 -2.02
C SER A 279 13.93 5.21 -2.79
N ALA A 280 15.21 5.08 -2.42
CA ALA A 280 16.33 5.72 -3.11
C ALA A 280 16.56 5.20 -4.53
N ALA A 281 16.25 3.93 -4.80
CA ALA A 281 16.43 3.29 -6.11
C ALA A 281 15.23 3.48 -7.05
N LEU A 282 14.05 3.78 -6.52
CA LEU A 282 12.82 3.84 -7.29
C LEU A 282 12.61 5.22 -7.91
N THR A 283 12.43 5.26 -9.23
CA THR A 283 12.10 6.47 -10.01
C THR A 283 10.79 6.27 -10.76
N THR A 284 10.11 7.35 -11.15
CA THR A 284 8.89 7.27 -11.98
C THR A 284 9.13 6.48 -13.27
N ALA A 285 10.27 6.69 -13.93
CA ALA A 285 10.61 5.95 -15.14
C ALA A 285 10.74 4.44 -14.90
N THR A 286 11.37 4.06 -13.79
CA THR A 286 11.47 2.66 -13.38
C THR A 286 10.08 2.09 -13.08
N LEU A 287 9.26 2.82 -12.36
CA LEU A 287 7.91 2.38 -12.00
C LEU A 287 7.03 2.11 -13.23
N VAL A 288 7.04 3.02 -14.21
CA VAL A 288 6.37 2.82 -15.52
C VAL A 288 6.84 1.54 -16.22
N GLN A 289 8.15 1.23 -16.17
CA GLN A 289 8.68 0.01 -16.78
C GLN A 289 8.20 -1.25 -16.05
N LEU A 290 8.19 -1.23 -14.71
CA LEU A 290 7.72 -2.36 -13.90
C LEU A 290 6.23 -2.63 -14.15
N VAL A 291 5.40 -1.58 -14.13
CA VAL A 291 3.96 -1.70 -14.43
C VAL A 291 3.75 -2.20 -15.87
N GLY A 292 4.53 -1.67 -16.82
CA GLY A 292 4.47 -2.11 -18.23
C GLY A 292 4.76 -3.59 -18.39
N ALA A 293 5.74 -4.13 -17.66
CA ALA A 293 6.08 -5.57 -17.72
C ALA A 293 4.92 -6.45 -17.23
N VAL A 294 4.18 -6.03 -16.20
CA VAL A 294 3.01 -6.77 -15.71
C VAL A 294 1.81 -6.60 -16.64
N VAL A 295 1.46 -5.36 -17.00
CA VAL A 295 0.20 -5.06 -17.70
C VAL A 295 0.27 -5.39 -19.20
N ASN A 296 1.40 -5.10 -19.88
CA ASN A 296 1.55 -5.32 -21.30
C ASN A 296 2.18 -6.66 -21.64
N ASP A 297 3.22 -7.07 -20.88
CA ASP A 297 4.02 -8.26 -21.19
C ASP A 297 3.52 -9.49 -20.42
N HIS A 298 2.55 -9.30 -19.52
CA HIS A 298 1.92 -10.36 -18.71
C HIS A 298 2.91 -11.17 -17.86
N ILE A 299 3.96 -10.49 -17.36
CA ILE A 299 4.90 -11.09 -16.42
C ILE A 299 4.31 -10.96 -15.02
N ASP A 300 4.41 -12.02 -14.20
CA ASP A 300 3.92 -12.00 -12.83
C ASP A 300 4.59 -10.89 -12.00
N ALA A 301 3.82 -10.18 -11.17
CA ALA A 301 4.29 -9.06 -10.34
C ALA A 301 5.49 -9.46 -9.47
N SER A 302 5.46 -10.63 -8.84
CA SER A 302 6.56 -11.16 -8.03
C SER A 302 7.85 -11.40 -8.83
N THR A 303 7.73 -11.81 -10.10
CA THR A 303 8.89 -11.97 -11.00
C THR A 303 9.50 -10.60 -11.34
N VAL A 304 8.65 -9.62 -11.66
CA VAL A 304 9.08 -8.24 -11.95
C VAL A 304 9.76 -7.63 -10.72
N ALA A 305 9.19 -7.82 -9.53
CA ALA A 305 9.76 -7.36 -8.27
C ALA A 305 11.16 -7.95 -8.00
N ALA A 306 11.31 -9.27 -8.14
CA ALA A 306 12.59 -9.96 -7.95
C ALA A 306 13.67 -9.46 -8.93
N GLN A 307 13.30 -9.22 -10.20
CA GLN A 307 14.21 -8.65 -11.20
C GLN A 307 14.67 -7.24 -10.82
N PHE A 308 13.75 -6.38 -10.36
CA PHE A 308 14.11 -5.05 -9.90
C PHE A 308 15.07 -5.10 -8.69
N VAL A 309 14.77 -5.91 -7.68
CA VAL A 309 15.61 -6.08 -6.48
C VAL A 309 17.02 -6.52 -6.87
N GLN A 310 17.16 -7.45 -7.81
CA GLN A 310 18.45 -7.91 -8.32
C GLN A 310 19.19 -6.80 -9.09
N GLN A 311 18.52 -6.11 -10.02
CA GLN A 311 19.13 -5.05 -10.85
C GLN A 311 19.58 -3.85 -10.02
N ALA A 312 18.82 -3.51 -8.97
CA ALA A 312 19.12 -2.42 -8.07
C ALA A 312 20.12 -2.81 -6.93
N ASN A 313 20.56 -4.08 -6.87
CA ASN A 313 21.45 -4.63 -5.85
C ASN A 313 20.92 -4.41 -4.41
N LEU A 314 19.62 -4.65 -4.19
CA LEU A 314 18.96 -4.41 -2.91
C LEU A 314 18.86 -5.67 -2.01
N GLY A 315 19.20 -6.84 -2.53
CA GLY A 315 19.12 -8.14 -1.86
C GLY A 315 20.13 -8.39 -0.75
#